data_d7216b321003ff5ff092df78b15e8162
#
_entry.id   d7216b321003ff5ff092df78b15e8162
#
_cell.length_a   1.000
_cell.length_b   1.000
_cell.length_c   1.000
_cell.angle_alpha   90.00
_cell.angle_beta   90.00
_cell.angle_gamma   90.00
#
_symmetry.space_group_name_H-M   'P 1'
#
loop_
_entity.id
_entity.type
_entity.pdbx_description
1 polymer ?
#
loop_
_entity_poly.entity_id
_entity_poly.type
_entity_poly.pdbx_seq_one_letter_code
_entity_poly.pdbx_strand_id
1 'polypeptide(L)'
;MSQNFRFNYSTATNKGIRPVNEDANWIGFNKNNQGLVVICDGIGSQDDSQIASLIAVDVFKKSFEKHSKIFNIDRFFARNLKIAYSKITKQAEEKLNGKKIGTTLVVSFIDKDTVTTFNLGDSRLYHYSFLENSWTQITRDHNLYNYFLDLAEKDKKIDINQLCMRHKSQLLSLTKCLESGSNAHYDYDKYVFSIALGDVLFQATDGVYHYLKLSDINEIMKTNAGNFEIISTNLVNLALENHSNDNLTSIIVECTNANSKAE
;
A
#
# COMPACT_ATOMS: atom_id res chain seq x y z
N MET A 1 13.54 -20.93 -21.24
CA MET A 1 14.58 -20.37 -20.37
C MET A 1 13.88 -19.60 -19.27
N SER A 2 14.16 -19.86 -17.98
CA SER A 2 13.55 -19.09 -16.90
C SER A 2 14.07 -17.64 -16.99
N GLN A 3 13.19 -16.67 -17.17
CA GLN A 3 13.55 -15.27 -17.10
C GLN A 3 14.08 -14.98 -15.68
N ASN A 4 15.25 -14.37 -15.62
CA ASN A 4 15.89 -14.04 -14.35
C ASN A 4 15.53 -12.57 -14.02
N PHE A 5 14.46 -12.38 -13.26
CA PHE A 5 13.98 -11.06 -12.86
C PHE A 5 14.93 -10.40 -11.85
N ARG A 6 15.08 -9.10 -11.99
CA ARG A 6 15.68 -8.20 -11.00
C ARG A 6 14.71 -7.04 -10.78
N PHE A 7 14.79 -6.41 -9.63
CA PHE A 7 13.88 -5.34 -9.28
C PHE A 7 14.68 -4.09 -8.86
N ASN A 8 14.46 -2.99 -9.57
CA ASN A 8 14.85 -1.67 -9.11
C ASN A 8 13.70 -1.11 -8.27
N TYR A 9 14.00 -0.38 -7.21
CA TYR A 9 12.95 0.24 -6.41
C TYR A 9 13.40 1.57 -5.83
N SER A 10 12.40 2.40 -5.53
CA SER A 10 12.55 3.67 -4.84
C SER A 10 11.42 3.82 -3.83
N THR A 11 11.70 4.45 -2.71
CA THR A 11 10.68 4.75 -1.70
C THR A 11 10.93 6.13 -1.10
N ALA A 12 9.86 6.86 -0.83
CA ALA A 12 9.92 8.14 -0.15
C ALA A 12 8.70 8.30 0.75
N THR A 13 8.92 8.98 1.88
CA THR A 13 7.85 9.39 2.79
C THR A 13 8.11 10.81 3.27
N ASN A 14 7.04 11.59 3.45
CA ASN A 14 7.11 12.96 3.95
C ASN A 14 5.88 13.26 4.82
N LYS A 15 6.08 13.96 5.92
CA LYS A 15 4.96 14.35 6.79
C LYS A 15 4.03 15.42 6.17
N GLY A 16 4.46 16.07 5.09
CA GLY A 16 3.73 17.20 4.52
C GLY A 16 3.57 18.34 5.53
N ILE A 17 2.38 18.93 5.53
CA ILE A 17 2.03 20.00 6.46
C ILE A 17 1.53 19.49 7.83
N ARG A 18 1.36 18.18 7.99
CA ARG A 18 0.93 17.55 9.24
C ARG A 18 2.01 17.68 10.33
N PRO A 19 1.64 17.71 11.63
CA PRO A 19 2.63 17.76 12.72
C PRO A 19 3.47 16.51 12.80
N VAL A 20 2.88 15.33 12.51
CA VAL A 20 3.50 14.01 12.59
C VAL A 20 3.34 13.28 11.27
N ASN A 21 4.27 12.39 10.95
CA ASN A 21 4.11 11.43 9.86
C ASN A 21 3.52 10.14 10.42
N GLU A 22 2.28 9.86 10.07
CA GLU A 22 1.53 8.68 10.50
C GLU A 22 1.66 7.52 9.49
N ASP A 23 2.23 7.80 8.31
CA ASP A 23 2.58 6.81 7.32
C ASP A 23 3.81 5.99 7.73
N ALA A 24 3.83 4.73 7.31
CA ALA A 24 4.99 3.86 7.39
C ALA A 24 5.11 2.98 6.15
N ASN A 25 6.33 2.66 5.76
CA ASN A 25 6.57 1.79 4.62
C ASN A 25 7.85 0.98 4.77
N TRP A 26 7.95 -0.10 4.01
CA TRP A 26 9.16 -0.89 3.86
C TRP A 26 9.14 -1.71 2.58
N ILE A 27 10.31 -1.86 1.98
CA ILE A 27 10.56 -2.77 0.87
C ILE A 27 11.86 -3.52 1.09
N GLY A 28 11.90 -4.79 0.71
CA GLY A 28 13.13 -5.56 0.72
C GLY A 28 13.01 -6.87 -0.05
N PHE A 29 14.18 -7.42 -0.40
CA PHE A 29 14.31 -8.68 -1.13
C PHE A 29 15.14 -9.67 -0.32
N ASN A 30 14.74 -10.93 -0.30
CA ASN A 30 15.48 -12.00 0.36
C ASN A 30 16.50 -12.66 -0.60
N LYS A 31 17.28 -13.61 -0.09
CA LYS A 31 18.34 -14.31 -0.85
C LYS A 31 17.81 -15.12 -2.05
N ASN A 32 16.52 -15.42 -2.09
CA ASN A 32 15.87 -16.11 -3.21
C ASN A 32 15.19 -15.13 -4.17
N ASN A 33 15.54 -13.85 -4.11
CA ASN A 33 14.97 -12.77 -4.91
C ASN A 33 13.43 -12.65 -4.79
N GLN A 34 12.87 -13.10 -3.66
CA GLN A 34 11.49 -12.80 -3.32
C GLN A 34 11.43 -11.42 -2.69
N GLY A 35 10.49 -10.58 -3.12
CA GLY A 35 10.28 -9.21 -2.63
C GLY A 35 9.08 -9.12 -1.69
N LEU A 36 9.17 -8.26 -0.69
CA LEU A 36 8.03 -7.83 0.11
C LEU A 36 7.99 -6.31 0.15
N VAL A 37 6.84 -5.75 -0.19
CA VAL A 37 6.54 -4.33 -0.17
C VAL A 37 5.40 -4.10 0.79
N VAL A 38 5.56 -3.19 1.74
CA VAL A 38 4.54 -2.87 2.75
C VAL A 38 4.36 -1.37 2.81
N ILE A 39 3.11 -0.91 2.73
CA ILE A 39 2.74 0.49 2.96
C ILE A 39 1.54 0.54 3.90
N CYS A 40 1.57 1.49 4.82
CA CYS A 40 0.58 1.70 5.87
C CYS A 40 0.36 3.20 6.05
N ASP A 41 -0.90 3.61 6.16
CA ASP A 41 -1.34 4.95 6.52
C ASP A 41 -2.02 4.88 7.89
N GLY A 42 -1.49 5.61 8.87
CA GLY A 42 -1.96 5.56 10.24
C GLY A 42 -3.26 6.32 10.44
N ILE A 43 -4.22 5.68 11.12
CA ILE A 43 -5.57 6.21 11.33
C ILE A 43 -5.83 6.38 12.82
N GLY A 44 -6.25 7.56 13.24
CA GLY A 44 -6.61 7.80 14.62
C GLY A 44 -6.72 9.27 14.97
N SER A 45 -7.05 9.57 16.23
CA SER A 45 -7.14 10.93 16.72
C SER A 45 -5.80 11.32 17.34
N GLN A 46 -5.10 12.29 16.73
CA GLN A 46 -3.92 12.99 17.25
C GLN A 46 -2.74 12.12 17.73
N ASP A 47 -1.55 12.39 17.23
CA ASP A 47 -0.20 11.97 17.66
C ASP A 47 0.10 10.47 17.89
N ASP A 48 -0.90 9.58 17.92
CA ASP A 48 -0.71 8.16 18.27
C ASP A 48 -0.91 7.18 17.09
N SER A 49 -1.48 7.62 15.96
CA SER A 49 -1.82 6.78 14.81
C SER A 49 -0.58 6.22 14.11
N GLN A 50 0.54 6.94 14.13
CA GLN A 50 1.84 6.47 13.67
C GLN A 50 2.28 5.16 14.36
N ILE A 51 1.78 4.90 15.57
CA ILE A 51 2.13 3.69 16.32
C ILE A 51 1.60 2.44 15.60
N ALA A 52 0.39 2.50 15.05
CA ALA A 52 -0.23 1.37 14.38
C ALA A 52 0.49 1.04 13.07
N SER A 53 0.77 2.05 12.24
CA SER A 53 1.47 1.89 10.96
C SER A 53 2.89 1.36 11.14
N LEU A 54 3.65 1.92 12.10
CA LEU A 54 5.00 1.48 12.43
C LEU A 54 5.04 0.04 12.94
N ILE A 55 4.08 -0.36 13.82
CA ILE A 55 3.99 -1.74 14.30
C ILE A 55 3.69 -2.70 13.16
N ALA A 56 2.73 -2.36 12.28
CA ALA A 56 2.37 -3.21 11.16
C ALA A 56 3.58 -3.44 10.25
N VAL A 57 4.24 -2.37 9.81
CA VAL A 57 5.45 -2.46 8.97
C VAL A 57 6.56 -3.26 9.66
N ASP A 58 6.86 -2.99 10.93
CA ASP A 58 7.92 -3.68 11.69
C ASP A 58 7.68 -5.19 11.79
N VAL A 59 6.43 -5.61 12.00
CA VAL A 59 6.06 -7.03 12.09
C VAL A 59 6.32 -7.75 10.77
N PHE A 60 5.87 -7.19 9.65
CA PHE A 60 6.07 -7.78 8.34
C PHE A 60 7.56 -7.78 7.95
N LYS A 61 8.27 -6.67 8.13
CA LYS A 61 9.70 -6.54 7.90
C LYS A 61 10.50 -7.59 8.65
N LYS A 62 10.41 -7.59 10.00
CA LYS A 62 11.18 -8.52 10.85
C LYS A 62 10.85 -9.98 10.58
N SER A 63 9.60 -10.27 10.21
CA SER A 63 9.23 -11.63 9.83
C SER A 63 9.85 -12.01 8.49
N PHE A 64 9.82 -11.13 7.49
CA PHE A 64 10.38 -11.38 6.17
C PHE A 64 11.90 -11.57 6.23
N GLU A 65 12.62 -10.70 6.94
CA GLU A 65 14.09 -10.75 7.10
C GLU A 65 14.58 -12.06 7.73
N LYS A 66 13.73 -12.76 8.51
CA LYS A 66 14.06 -14.07 9.11
C LYS A 66 13.91 -15.24 8.14
N HIS A 67 13.29 -15.05 6.99
CA HIS A 67 13.00 -16.12 6.03
C HIS A 67 13.88 -15.98 4.79
N SER A 68 14.74 -16.97 4.53
CA SER A 68 15.47 -17.03 3.26
C SER A 68 14.54 -17.29 2.09
N LYS A 69 13.42 -18.02 2.31
CA LYS A 69 12.38 -18.29 1.33
C LYS A 69 11.01 -18.42 2.01
N ILE A 70 9.99 -17.82 1.41
CA ILE A 70 8.59 -17.96 1.80
C ILE A 70 7.93 -18.90 0.81
N PHE A 71 7.40 -20.03 1.29
CA PHE A 71 6.74 -21.05 0.45
C PHE A 71 5.22 -20.90 0.40
N ASN A 72 4.63 -20.27 1.43
CA ASN A 72 3.19 -20.07 1.52
C ASN A 72 2.92 -18.65 2.00
N ILE A 73 2.62 -17.79 1.05
CA ILE A 73 2.41 -16.36 1.32
C ILE A 73 1.12 -16.11 2.10
N ASP A 74 0.06 -16.90 1.88
CA ASP A 74 -1.20 -16.73 2.60
C ASP A 74 -1.00 -16.98 4.11
N ARG A 75 -0.29 -18.07 4.44
CA ARG A 75 0.04 -18.39 5.83
C ARG A 75 0.98 -17.34 6.44
N PHE A 76 1.95 -16.86 5.66
CA PHE A 76 2.87 -15.79 6.10
C PHE A 76 2.08 -14.52 6.41
N PHE A 77 1.20 -14.08 5.49
CA PHE A 77 0.38 -12.88 5.68
C PHE A 77 -0.55 -13.02 6.89
N ALA A 78 -1.38 -14.07 6.94
CA ALA A 78 -2.35 -14.27 8.02
C ALA A 78 -1.70 -14.31 9.41
N ARG A 79 -0.53 -14.97 9.53
CA ARG A 79 0.25 -15.00 10.78
C ARG A 79 0.72 -13.60 11.19
N ASN A 80 1.31 -12.85 10.26
CA ASN A 80 1.85 -11.53 10.55
C ASN A 80 0.75 -10.49 10.81
N LEU A 81 -0.37 -10.57 10.11
CA LEU A 81 -1.56 -9.77 10.37
C LEU A 81 -2.05 -9.96 11.82
N LYS A 82 -2.16 -11.23 12.28
CA LYS A 82 -2.55 -11.54 13.66
C LYS A 82 -1.57 -10.99 14.68
N ILE A 83 -0.25 -11.08 14.40
CA ILE A 83 0.79 -10.55 15.29
C ILE A 83 0.72 -9.01 15.33
N ALA A 84 0.56 -8.34 14.19
CA ALA A 84 0.44 -6.89 14.11
C ALA A 84 -0.78 -6.41 14.92
N TYR A 85 -1.94 -7.01 14.69
CA TYR A 85 -3.14 -6.73 15.48
C TYR A 85 -2.92 -6.85 16.98
N SER A 86 -2.39 -8.01 17.44
CA SER A 86 -2.17 -8.24 18.87
C SER A 86 -1.25 -7.19 19.47
N LYS A 87 -0.19 -6.77 18.75
CA LYS A 87 0.73 -5.72 19.21
C LYS A 87 0.07 -4.35 19.22
N ILE A 88 -0.72 -3.99 18.20
CA ILE A 88 -1.43 -2.72 18.12
C ILE A 88 -2.44 -2.62 19.27
N THR A 89 -3.23 -3.69 19.49
CA THR A 89 -4.21 -3.75 20.59
C THR A 89 -3.53 -3.61 21.94
N LYS A 90 -2.46 -4.38 22.19
CA LYS A 90 -1.68 -4.29 23.42
C LYS A 90 -1.14 -2.88 23.66
N GLN A 91 -0.60 -2.23 22.62
CA GLN A 91 -0.06 -0.88 22.71
C GLN A 91 -1.17 0.14 23.05
N ALA A 92 -2.35 0.01 22.43
CA ALA A 92 -3.51 0.85 22.69
C ALA A 92 -3.98 0.71 24.16
N GLU A 93 -4.05 -0.51 24.67
CA GLU A 93 -4.48 -0.80 26.05
C GLU A 93 -3.47 -0.29 27.08
N GLU A 94 -2.18 -0.62 26.92
CA GLU A 94 -1.15 -0.36 27.93
C GLU A 94 -0.67 1.08 27.96
N LYS A 95 -0.63 1.77 26.80
CA LYS A 95 -0.02 3.10 26.72
C LYS A 95 -0.97 4.23 26.34
N LEU A 96 -2.12 3.89 25.76
CA LEU A 96 -3.07 4.88 25.25
C LEU A 96 -4.43 4.82 25.95
N ASN A 97 -4.50 4.19 27.14
CA ASN A 97 -5.72 4.06 27.94
C ASN A 97 -6.90 3.46 27.13
N GLY A 98 -6.63 2.51 26.23
CA GLY A 98 -7.65 1.89 25.40
C GLY A 98 -8.14 2.74 24.22
N LYS A 99 -7.49 3.86 23.91
CA LYS A 99 -7.81 4.68 22.75
C LYS A 99 -7.62 3.87 21.46
N LYS A 100 -8.59 3.94 20.58
CA LYS A 100 -8.52 3.25 19.29
C LYS A 100 -7.48 3.87 18.38
N ILE A 101 -6.59 3.03 17.88
CA ILE A 101 -5.61 3.35 16.83
C ILE A 101 -5.68 2.30 15.74
N GLY A 102 -5.42 2.69 14.50
CA GLY A 102 -5.48 1.80 13.37
C GLY A 102 -4.54 2.23 12.24
N THR A 103 -4.53 1.44 11.20
CA THR A 103 -3.75 1.74 10.00
C THR A 103 -4.34 1.03 8.78
N THR A 104 -4.18 1.60 7.60
CA THR A 104 -4.29 0.85 6.34
C THR A 104 -3.16 -0.18 6.26
N LEU A 105 -3.28 -1.15 5.39
CA LEU A 105 -2.23 -2.13 5.15
C LEU A 105 -2.31 -2.66 3.72
N VAL A 106 -1.33 -2.31 2.89
CA VAL A 106 -1.12 -2.99 1.60
C VAL A 106 0.21 -3.74 1.67
N VAL A 107 0.14 -5.06 1.46
CA VAL A 107 1.31 -5.94 1.44
C VAL A 107 1.38 -6.62 0.10
N SER A 108 2.41 -6.33 -0.69
CA SER A 108 2.68 -7.02 -1.96
C SER A 108 3.90 -7.91 -1.85
N PHE A 109 3.71 -9.18 -2.16
CA PHE A 109 4.76 -10.18 -2.22
C PHE A 109 5.07 -10.51 -3.68
N ILE A 110 6.34 -10.43 -4.04
CA ILE A 110 6.84 -10.65 -5.39
C ILE A 110 7.65 -11.95 -5.37
N ASP A 111 7.27 -12.93 -6.17
CA ASP A 111 8.04 -14.16 -6.38
C ASP A 111 8.13 -14.44 -7.88
N LYS A 112 9.30 -14.19 -8.46
CA LYS A 112 9.56 -14.26 -9.91
C LYS A 112 8.63 -13.28 -10.67
N ASP A 113 7.74 -13.83 -11.51
CA ASP A 113 6.77 -13.12 -12.35
C ASP A 113 5.40 -12.98 -11.68
N THR A 114 5.25 -13.41 -10.46
CA THR A 114 3.97 -13.40 -9.76
C THR A 114 3.98 -12.42 -8.60
N VAL A 115 2.96 -11.57 -8.54
CA VAL A 115 2.70 -10.66 -7.43
C VAL A 115 1.43 -11.10 -6.71
N THR A 116 1.53 -11.26 -5.39
CA THR A 116 0.38 -11.47 -4.51
C THR A 116 0.24 -10.29 -3.57
N THR A 117 -0.89 -9.60 -3.66
CA THR A 117 -1.16 -8.41 -2.85
C THR A 117 -2.34 -8.64 -1.92
N PHE A 118 -2.20 -8.20 -0.68
CA PHE A 118 -3.25 -8.16 0.33
C PHE A 118 -3.54 -6.70 0.69
N ASN A 119 -4.82 -6.36 0.76
CA ASN A 119 -5.28 -4.99 1.02
C ASN A 119 -6.27 -4.91 2.18
N LEU A 120 -6.03 -3.94 3.06
CA LEU A 120 -6.92 -3.45 4.12
C LEU A 120 -6.83 -1.92 4.13
N GLY A 121 -7.89 -1.23 3.71
CA GLY A 121 -7.92 0.23 3.66
C GLY A 121 -7.98 0.77 2.24
N ASP A 122 -7.55 2.00 2.05
CA ASP A 122 -7.60 2.75 0.80
C ASP A 122 -6.22 3.18 0.28
N SER A 123 -5.12 2.81 0.95
CA SER A 123 -3.81 2.85 0.29
C SER A 123 -3.82 1.95 -0.94
N ARG A 124 -3.18 2.38 -2.02
CA ARG A 124 -3.38 1.74 -3.33
C ARG A 124 -2.12 1.09 -3.88
N LEU A 125 -2.33 0.01 -4.64
CA LEU A 125 -1.36 -0.55 -5.58
C LEU A 125 -1.86 -0.34 -7.00
N TYR A 126 -1.00 0.21 -7.84
CA TYR A 126 -1.17 0.28 -9.29
C TYR A 126 -0.12 -0.59 -9.98
N HIS A 127 -0.49 -1.19 -11.10
CA HIS A 127 0.38 -1.91 -12.01
C HIS A 127 0.41 -1.22 -13.37
N TYR A 128 1.60 -0.89 -13.84
CA TYR A 128 1.84 -0.46 -15.22
C TYR A 128 2.31 -1.66 -16.03
N SER A 129 1.56 -2.02 -17.06
CA SER A 129 1.97 -2.99 -18.06
C SER A 129 2.79 -2.29 -19.15
N PHE A 130 4.06 -2.66 -19.28
CA PHE A 130 4.92 -2.11 -20.32
C PHE A 130 4.40 -2.49 -21.72
N LEU A 131 3.88 -3.70 -21.88
CA LEU A 131 3.34 -4.19 -23.15
C LEU A 131 2.10 -3.43 -23.57
N GLU A 132 1.17 -3.18 -22.64
CA GLU A 132 -0.10 -2.49 -22.90
C GLU A 132 0.02 -0.97 -22.81
N ASN A 133 1.17 -0.48 -22.32
CA ASN A 133 1.43 0.95 -22.06
C ASN A 133 0.31 1.61 -21.22
N SER A 134 -0.16 0.90 -20.20
CA SER A 134 -1.31 1.33 -19.41
C SER A 134 -1.17 1.00 -17.94
N TRP A 135 -1.78 1.85 -17.09
CA TRP A 135 -1.89 1.65 -15.65
C TRP A 135 -3.23 1.01 -15.29
N THR A 136 -3.18 0.06 -14.37
CA THR A 136 -4.36 -0.54 -13.75
C THR A 136 -4.26 -0.40 -12.23
N GLN A 137 -5.29 0.14 -11.59
CA GLN A 137 -5.42 0.07 -10.13
C GLN A 137 -5.77 -1.36 -9.74
N ILE A 138 -4.91 -2.02 -8.97
CA ILE A 138 -5.08 -3.41 -8.55
C ILE A 138 -5.94 -3.50 -7.29
N THR A 139 -5.63 -2.69 -6.27
CA THR A 139 -6.39 -2.69 -5.02
C THR A 139 -7.66 -1.86 -5.16
N ARG A 140 -8.73 -2.33 -4.53
CA ARG A 140 -9.97 -1.57 -4.39
C ARG A 140 -10.02 -0.94 -3.01
N ASP A 141 -10.37 0.34 -2.94
CA ASP A 141 -10.44 1.06 -1.68
C ASP A 141 -11.55 0.51 -0.78
N HIS A 142 -11.25 0.30 0.47
CA HIS A 142 -12.24 -0.01 1.50
C HIS A 142 -12.80 1.27 2.10
N ASN A 143 -13.63 1.97 1.33
CA ASN A 143 -14.30 3.20 1.72
C ASN A 143 -15.83 3.08 1.61
N LEU A 144 -16.55 4.05 2.16
CA LEU A 144 -18.01 4.02 2.19
C LEU A 144 -18.63 4.05 0.80
N TYR A 145 -17.99 4.73 -0.18
CA TYR A 145 -18.47 4.74 -1.56
C TYR A 145 -18.48 3.34 -2.17
N ASN A 146 -17.37 2.62 -2.08
CA ASN A 146 -17.28 1.26 -2.59
C ASN A 146 -18.19 0.29 -1.82
N TYR A 147 -18.37 0.50 -0.53
CA TYR A 147 -19.35 -0.27 0.26
C TYR A 147 -20.78 -0.08 -0.26
N PHE A 148 -21.18 1.15 -0.63
CA PHE A 148 -22.49 1.40 -1.24
C PHE A 148 -22.62 0.76 -2.61
N LEU A 149 -21.56 0.74 -3.43
CA LEU A 149 -21.53 0.00 -4.69
C LEU A 149 -21.80 -1.49 -4.46
N ASP A 150 -21.16 -2.10 -3.48
CA ASP A 150 -21.34 -3.53 -3.15
C ASP A 150 -22.77 -3.82 -2.68
N LEU A 151 -23.35 -2.92 -1.89
CA LEU A 151 -24.76 -3.04 -1.48
C LEU A 151 -25.70 -2.99 -2.68
N ALA A 152 -25.52 -2.03 -3.59
CA ALA A 152 -26.36 -1.88 -4.79
C ALA A 152 -26.16 -3.03 -5.79
N GLU A 153 -24.99 -3.66 -5.80
CA GLU A 153 -24.75 -4.86 -6.60
C GLU A 153 -25.53 -6.08 -6.06
N LYS A 154 -25.57 -6.22 -4.74
CA LYS A 154 -26.29 -7.31 -4.04
C LYS A 154 -27.80 -7.11 -4.06
N ASP A 155 -28.26 -5.89 -3.91
CA ASP A 155 -29.69 -5.54 -3.94
C ASP A 155 -29.94 -4.37 -4.91
N LYS A 156 -30.50 -4.70 -6.08
CA LYS A 156 -30.80 -3.72 -7.14
C LYS A 156 -31.89 -2.70 -6.77
N LYS A 157 -32.54 -2.84 -5.61
CA LYS A 157 -33.49 -1.85 -5.09
C LYS A 157 -32.80 -0.70 -4.37
N ILE A 158 -31.51 -0.82 -4.06
CA ILE A 158 -30.75 0.22 -3.41
C ILE A 158 -30.40 1.31 -4.42
N ASP A 159 -30.87 2.52 -4.13
CA ASP A 159 -30.51 3.73 -4.90
C ASP A 159 -29.18 4.28 -4.38
N ILE A 160 -28.12 3.96 -5.11
CA ILE A 160 -26.76 4.41 -4.79
C ILE A 160 -26.66 5.94 -4.82
N ASN A 161 -27.34 6.62 -5.75
CA ASN A 161 -27.28 8.08 -5.84
C ASN A 161 -27.85 8.72 -4.59
N GLN A 162 -28.95 8.18 -4.07
CA GLN A 162 -29.56 8.65 -2.82
C GLN A 162 -28.63 8.42 -1.61
N LEU A 163 -27.95 7.25 -1.53
CA LEU A 163 -26.97 6.97 -0.48
C LEU A 163 -25.79 7.92 -0.56
N CYS A 164 -25.22 8.10 -1.76
CA CYS A 164 -24.09 9.01 -1.96
C CYS A 164 -24.44 10.47 -1.63
N MET A 165 -25.64 10.93 -1.97
CA MET A 165 -26.10 12.27 -1.60
C MET A 165 -26.20 12.45 -0.08
N ARG A 166 -26.77 11.46 0.63
CA ARG A 166 -26.91 11.51 2.10
C ARG A 166 -25.58 11.50 2.84
N HIS A 167 -24.59 10.82 2.31
CA HIS A 167 -23.29 10.62 2.95
C HIS A 167 -22.14 11.31 2.22
N LYS A 168 -22.43 12.37 1.46
CA LYS A 168 -21.47 13.03 0.56
C LYS A 168 -20.12 13.37 1.21
N SER A 169 -20.12 13.86 2.45
CA SER A 169 -18.90 14.21 3.19
C SER A 169 -18.14 13.02 3.77
N GLN A 170 -18.71 11.81 3.73
CA GLN A 170 -18.16 10.60 4.33
C GLN A 170 -17.81 9.52 3.30
N LEU A 171 -18.00 9.78 2.00
CA LEU A 171 -17.83 8.76 0.95
C LEU A 171 -16.42 8.14 0.95
N LEU A 172 -15.42 8.90 1.31
CA LEU A 172 -14.03 8.44 1.42
C LEU A 172 -13.68 7.89 2.81
N SER A 173 -14.61 7.89 3.78
CA SER A 173 -14.35 7.31 5.10
C SER A 173 -14.09 5.82 4.98
N LEU A 174 -13.05 5.35 5.66
CA LEU A 174 -12.66 3.94 5.67
C LEU A 174 -13.74 3.05 6.29
N THR A 175 -13.95 1.90 5.67
CA THR A 175 -14.85 0.85 6.15
C THR A 175 -14.12 -0.39 6.66
N LYS A 176 -12.83 -0.55 6.29
CA LYS A 176 -11.95 -1.62 6.76
C LYS A 176 -10.54 -1.06 6.98
N CYS A 177 -9.95 -1.42 8.10
CA CYS A 177 -8.55 -1.12 8.43
C CYS A 177 -8.06 -2.11 9.50
N LEU A 178 -6.78 -2.11 9.79
CA LEU A 178 -6.19 -2.84 10.91
C LEU A 178 -6.29 -1.97 12.18
N GLU A 179 -7.30 -2.21 13.02
CA GLU A 179 -7.63 -1.38 14.19
C GLU A 179 -7.51 -2.15 15.50
N SER A 180 -7.07 -1.49 16.56
CA SER A 180 -7.02 -2.04 17.93
C SER A 180 -8.42 -2.35 18.48
N GLY A 181 -8.55 -3.42 19.30
CA GLY A 181 -9.79 -3.73 20.03
C GLY A 181 -10.95 -4.26 19.18
N SER A 182 -10.80 -4.40 17.85
CA SER A 182 -11.78 -5.08 17.01
C SER A 182 -11.66 -6.60 17.18
N ASN A 183 -12.79 -7.34 17.05
CA ASN A 183 -12.72 -8.79 16.96
C ASN A 183 -11.90 -9.18 15.73
N ALA A 184 -10.88 -10.02 15.92
CA ALA A 184 -9.82 -10.33 14.95
C ALA A 184 -10.28 -11.08 13.68
N HIS A 185 -11.42 -10.72 13.13
CA HIS A 185 -11.87 -11.20 11.82
C HIS A 185 -11.61 -10.12 10.78
N TYR A 186 -10.42 -10.18 10.18
CA TYR A 186 -10.06 -9.26 9.10
C TYR A 186 -10.50 -9.82 7.78
N ASP A 187 -11.49 -9.16 7.19
CA ASP A 187 -11.90 -9.35 5.80
C ASP A 187 -11.03 -8.46 4.93
N TYR A 188 -9.91 -9.01 4.49
CA TYR A 188 -8.97 -8.36 3.58
C TYR A 188 -9.18 -8.85 2.15
N ASP A 189 -8.87 -8.00 1.19
CA ASP A 189 -8.85 -8.40 -0.22
C ASP A 189 -7.51 -9.01 -0.60
N LYS A 190 -7.53 -9.97 -1.52
CA LYS A 190 -6.36 -10.60 -2.09
C LYS A 190 -6.40 -10.53 -3.61
N TYR A 191 -5.28 -10.08 -4.19
CA TYR A 191 -5.08 -10.00 -5.63
C TYR A 191 -3.84 -10.81 -6.02
N VAL A 192 -3.93 -11.55 -7.14
CA VAL A 192 -2.80 -12.29 -7.70
C VAL A 192 -2.75 -11.99 -9.19
N PHE A 193 -1.59 -11.54 -9.66
CA PHE A 193 -1.37 -11.21 -11.07
C PHE A 193 0.08 -11.45 -11.47
N SER A 194 0.34 -11.51 -12.77
CA SER A 194 1.68 -11.68 -13.32
C SER A 194 2.26 -10.35 -13.75
N ILE A 195 3.58 -10.23 -13.68
CA ILE A 195 4.36 -9.10 -14.17
C ILE A 195 5.38 -9.56 -15.21
N ALA A 196 5.73 -8.67 -16.11
CA ALA A 196 6.72 -8.87 -17.15
C ALA A 196 7.89 -7.88 -17.02
N LEU A 197 8.93 -8.07 -17.83
CA LEU A 197 10.04 -7.13 -17.91
C LEU A 197 9.56 -5.76 -18.41
N GLY A 198 9.95 -4.70 -17.71
CA GLY A 198 9.52 -3.33 -17.95
C GLY A 198 8.25 -2.94 -17.21
N ASP A 199 7.53 -3.89 -16.59
CA ASP A 199 6.38 -3.56 -15.76
C ASP A 199 6.79 -2.84 -14.48
N VAL A 200 5.88 -2.00 -14.00
CA VAL A 200 6.10 -1.19 -12.80
C VAL A 200 4.95 -1.37 -11.81
N LEU A 201 5.30 -1.52 -10.55
CA LEU A 201 4.38 -1.47 -9.42
C LEU A 201 4.53 -0.13 -8.72
N PHE A 202 3.41 0.54 -8.46
CA PHE A 202 3.36 1.80 -7.70
C PHE A 202 2.41 1.63 -6.52
N GLN A 203 2.95 1.71 -5.29
CA GLN A 203 2.15 1.77 -4.07
C GLN A 203 2.21 3.17 -3.48
N ALA A 204 1.06 3.68 -3.04
CA ALA A 204 0.97 5.01 -2.47
C ALA A 204 -0.16 5.14 -1.43
N THR A 205 0.05 6.02 -0.44
CA THR A 205 -1.00 6.54 0.42
C THR A 205 -1.77 7.65 -0.29
N ASP A 206 -2.92 8.02 0.24
CA ASP A 206 -3.86 8.97 -0.37
C ASP A 206 -3.27 10.38 -0.51
N GLY A 207 -2.38 10.79 0.39
CA GLY A 207 -1.63 12.04 0.27
C GLY A 207 -0.75 12.14 -0.98
N VAL A 208 -0.48 11.01 -1.66
CA VAL A 208 0.22 11.00 -2.94
C VAL A 208 -0.75 10.81 -4.10
N TYR A 209 -1.53 9.72 -4.13
CA TYR A 209 -2.29 9.38 -5.33
C TYR A 209 -3.49 10.30 -5.60
N HIS A 210 -4.04 11.01 -4.61
CA HIS A 210 -5.07 12.02 -4.83
C HIS A 210 -4.55 13.28 -5.52
N TYR A 211 -3.25 13.53 -5.45
CA TYR A 211 -2.61 14.74 -5.96
C TYR A 211 -1.79 14.52 -7.23
N LEU A 212 -1.72 13.29 -7.73
CA LEU A 212 -1.01 12.93 -8.96
C LEU A 212 -1.94 12.29 -9.98
N LYS A 213 -1.68 12.58 -11.26
CA LYS A 213 -2.24 11.80 -12.36
C LYS A 213 -1.26 10.67 -12.72
N LEU A 214 -1.76 9.57 -13.26
CA LEU A 214 -0.91 8.48 -13.72
C LEU A 214 0.06 8.91 -14.84
N SER A 215 -0.31 9.95 -15.62
CA SER A 215 0.58 10.58 -16.60
C SER A 215 1.82 11.21 -15.97
N ASP A 216 1.69 11.79 -14.77
CA ASP A 216 2.77 12.46 -14.07
C ASP A 216 3.83 11.43 -13.63
N ILE A 217 3.38 10.24 -13.23
CA ILE A 217 4.28 9.12 -12.89
C ILE A 217 5.10 8.72 -14.12
N ASN A 218 4.47 8.58 -15.28
CA ASN A 218 5.17 8.25 -16.53
C ASN A 218 6.21 9.31 -16.91
N GLU A 219 5.89 10.59 -16.71
CA GLU A 219 6.82 11.69 -17.01
C GLU A 219 8.03 11.65 -16.07
N ILE A 220 7.80 11.50 -14.76
CA ILE A 220 8.87 11.39 -13.76
C ILE A 220 9.75 10.18 -14.05
N MET A 221 9.17 9.02 -14.41
CA MET A 221 9.94 7.83 -14.76
C MET A 221 10.81 8.05 -15.99
N LYS A 222 10.27 8.69 -17.05
CA LYS A 222 11.03 8.98 -18.28
C LYS A 222 12.18 9.96 -18.04
N THR A 223 11.92 11.03 -17.29
CA THR A 223 12.94 12.07 -17.01
C THR A 223 14.05 11.58 -16.08
N ASN A 224 13.80 10.49 -15.33
CA ASN A 224 14.75 9.90 -14.38
C ASN A 224 15.19 8.48 -14.78
N ALA A 225 15.10 8.11 -16.05
CA ALA A 225 15.39 6.74 -16.53
C ALA A 225 16.79 6.21 -16.14
N GLY A 226 17.76 7.07 -15.89
CA GLY A 226 19.12 6.71 -15.40
C GLY A 226 19.28 6.74 -13.88
N ASN A 227 18.28 7.18 -13.12
CA ASN A 227 18.36 7.34 -11.67
C ASN A 227 17.02 6.94 -10.99
N PHE A 228 16.79 5.64 -10.91
CA PHE A 228 15.53 5.12 -10.36
C PHE A 228 15.35 5.44 -8.86
N GLU A 229 16.43 5.64 -8.12
CA GLU A 229 16.40 5.87 -6.67
C GLU A 229 15.65 7.15 -6.26
N ILE A 230 15.58 8.18 -7.13
CA ILE A 230 14.91 9.46 -6.82
C ILE A 230 13.44 9.53 -7.26
N ILE A 231 12.92 8.53 -7.97
CA ILE A 231 11.58 8.57 -8.56
C ILE A 231 10.51 8.79 -7.48
N SER A 232 10.51 7.98 -6.41
CA SER A 232 9.55 8.16 -5.32
C SER A 232 9.67 9.52 -4.63
N THR A 233 10.88 10.06 -4.49
CA THR A 233 11.10 11.40 -3.94
C THR A 233 10.48 12.46 -4.83
N ASN A 234 10.65 12.35 -6.15
CA ASN A 234 10.08 13.30 -7.11
C ASN A 234 8.54 13.20 -7.14
N LEU A 235 7.97 12.00 -7.00
CA LEU A 235 6.51 11.81 -6.88
C LEU A 235 5.96 12.49 -5.62
N VAL A 236 6.61 12.31 -4.48
CA VAL A 236 6.22 12.96 -3.23
C VAL A 236 6.34 14.48 -3.33
N ASN A 237 7.42 15.00 -3.92
CA ASN A 237 7.61 16.43 -4.12
C ASN A 237 6.55 17.04 -5.03
N LEU A 238 6.21 16.37 -6.14
CA LEU A 238 5.14 16.84 -7.03
C LEU A 238 3.77 16.85 -6.34
N ALA A 239 3.48 15.85 -5.51
CA ALA A 239 2.24 15.85 -4.72
C ALA A 239 2.20 17.02 -3.70
N LEU A 240 3.34 17.38 -3.10
CA LEU A 240 3.46 18.57 -2.25
C LEU A 240 3.26 19.86 -3.05
N GLU A 241 3.85 19.98 -4.23
CA GLU A 241 3.66 21.11 -5.15
C GLU A 241 2.19 21.24 -5.59
N ASN A 242 1.48 20.12 -5.72
CA ASN A 242 0.04 20.06 -5.98
C ASN A 242 -0.82 20.26 -4.72
N HIS A 243 -0.22 20.80 -3.65
CA HIS A 243 -0.88 21.18 -2.41
C HIS A 243 -1.46 20.01 -1.61
N SER A 244 -0.81 18.86 -1.60
CA SER A 244 -1.16 17.79 -0.67
C SER A 244 -1.15 18.29 0.77
N ASN A 245 -2.21 17.98 1.49
CA ASN A 245 -2.42 18.39 2.89
C ASN A 245 -2.32 17.22 3.87
N ASP A 246 -1.80 16.08 3.43
CA ASP A 246 -1.66 14.87 4.23
C ASP A 246 -0.20 14.41 4.35
N ASN A 247 0.00 13.29 5.06
CA ASN A 247 1.22 12.52 4.99
C ASN A 247 1.32 11.88 3.60
N LEU A 248 2.53 11.76 3.11
CA LEU A 248 2.79 11.31 1.74
C LEU A 248 3.77 10.14 1.75
N THR A 249 3.36 9.01 1.20
CA THR A 249 4.26 7.87 1.03
C THR A 249 4.10 7.23 -0.34
N SER A 250 5.21 6.99 -1.00
CA SER A 250 5.33 6.40 -2.33
C SER A 250 6.38 5.31 -2.35
N ILE A 251 6.05 4.18 -2.97
CA ILE A 251 6.99 3.10 -3.30
C ILE A 251 6.79 2.76 -4.77
N ILE A 252 7.87 2.70 -5.53
CA ILE A 252 7.86 2.27 -6.91
C ILE A 252 8.84 1.11 -7.10
N VAL A 253 8.44 0.10 -7.88
CA VAL A 253 9.23 -1.09 -8.17
C VAL A 253 9.15 -1.38 -9.65
N GLU A 254 10.29 -1.45 -10.32
CA GLU A 254 10.39 -1.81 -11.74
C GLU A 254 10.94 -3.23 -11.89
N CYS A 255 10.31 -4.01 -12.74
CA CYS A 255 10.77 -5.34 -13.11
C CYS A 255 11.79 -5.27 -14.25
N THR A 256 13.05 -5.59 -13.97
CA THR A 256 14.16 -5.51 -14.93
C THR A 256 14.79 -6.87 -15.20
N ASN A 257 15.67 -6.91 -16.20
CA ASN A 257 16.44 -8.13 -16.50
C ASN A 257 17.72 -8.16 -15.65
N ALA A 258 18.02 -9.29 -15.03
CA ALA A 258 19.26 -9.52 -14.27
C ALA A 258 20.54 -9.32 -15.12
N ASN A 259 20.43 -9.39 -16.44
CA ASN A 259 21.56 -9.22 -17.37
C ASN A 259 21.73 -7.77 -17.89
N SER A 260 20.84 -6.83 -17.56
CA SER A 260 21.06 -5.41 -17.85
C SER A 260 22.12 -4.88 -16.88
N LYS A 261 23.35 -4.70 -17.37
CA LYS A 261 24.33 -3.88 -16.68
C LYS A 261 23.75 -2.47 -16.56
N ALA A 262 23.81 -1.90 -15.36
CA ALA A 262 23.69 -0.45 -15.24
C ALA A 262 24.81 0.17 -16.12
N GLU A 263 24.43 0.72 -17.26
CA GLU A 263 25.32 1.55 -18.08
C GLU A 263 25.53 2.89 -17.39
#